data_aa59b9323eeb5a6b92331cf93e452c3e
#
_entry.id   aa59b9323eeb5a6b92331cf93e452c3e
#
_cell.length_a   1.000
_cell.length_b   1.000
_cell.length_c   1.000
_cell.angle_alpha   90.00
_cell.angle_beta   90.00
_cell.angle_gamma   90.00
#
_symmetry.space_group_name_H-M   'P 1'
#
loop_
_entity.id
_entity.type
_entity.pdbx_description
1 polymer ?
#
loop_
_entity_poly.entity_id
_entity_poly.type
_entity_poly.pdbx_seq_one_letter_code
_entity_poly.pdbx_strand_id
1 'polypeptide(L)'
;MLYFFIIAKFHEKEAKGMKWLKTSILALFLSFVFSIGNNTAEAITSSECNQSSVVKKSYINVPVATLWKEPGSKRSIDQSVLSIPVDMRKWTSSMSNVQKRIWLTGKTESQALYGQEVQILRTKGEWVQIAIKDQATVKNKYGYPGWLPKEQIHTGLLKYEKCPFAIVKARTTHLYDDKQKKDLEISFNTKLPVISEEQNWVQVNTPTNQVKWVKKTDVNIYTSKAEFPKPTGTDLVMTAKQFLGLSYLWSGTSAYGFDCSGFTFSIYKSYGMHLPRDASEQYKRGKPVLKTNLQPGDLLFFATNHGKGKVHHVAMYIGNGKMIHSPEAGKQVEIISIDTPSYKKEFAGARRYI
;
A
#
# COMPACT_ATOMS: atom_id res chain seq x y z
N MET A 1 -36.91 -42.31 -6.44
CA MET A 1 -37.50 -43.00 -5.27
C MET A 1 -37.77 -41.91 -4.25
N LEU A 2 -39.00 -41.36 -4.26
CA LEU A 2 -40.17 -41.73 -3.45
C LEU A 2 -39.86 -41.50 -1.95
N TYR A 3 -40.57 -40.67 -1.19
CA TYR A 3 -41.99 -40.51 -0.88
C TYR A 3 -42.20 -39.16 -0.18
N PHE A 4 -43.06 -38.26 -0.56
CA PHE A 4 -44.51 -38.19 -0.53
C PHE A 4 -45.15 -38.12 0.91
N PHE A 5 -45.83 -36.97 1.14
CA PHE A 5 -47.12 -36.72 1.80
C PHE A 5 -47.43 -37.29 3.19
N ILE A 6 -47.92 -36.42 4.07
CA ILE A 6 -49.25 -36.65 4.72
C ILE A 6 -49.87 -35.29 5.08
N ILE A 7 -51.11 -35.11 4.59
CA ILE A 7 -52.12 -34.14 4.93
C ILE A 7 -52.99 -34.78 6.03
N ALA A 8 -53.40 -34.03 7.04
CA ALA A 8 -54.66 -34.37 7.76
C ALA A 8 -55.33 -33.14 8.33
N LYS A 9 -56.53 -32.91 7.81
CA LYS A 9 -57.65 -32.14 8.30
C LYS A 9 -58.10 -32.59 9.68
N PHE A 10 -58.81 -31.71 10.38
CA PHE A 10 -60.06 -31.94 11.13
C PHE A 10 -60.39 -30.65 11.87
N HIS A 11 -61.45 -30.06 11.87
CA HIS A 11 -62.91 -30.15 11.73
C HIS A 11 -63.51 -28.95 12.50
N GLU A 12 -64.50 -28.39 11.86
CA GLU A 12 -65.50 -27.44 12.36
C GLU A 12 -66.25 -27.94 13.59
N LYS A 13 -66.70 -27.05 14.47
CA LYS A 13 -68.07 -27.02 14.99
C LYS A 13 -68.44 -25.65 15.59
N GLU A 14 -69.41 -25.08 14.98
CA GLU A 14 -70.58 -24.28 15.41
C GLU A 14 -70.74 -24.01 16.94
N ALA A 15 -71.44 -23.04 17.43
CA ALA A 15 -72.34 -21.99 16.94
C ALA A 15 -72.85 -21.16 18.13
N LYS A 16 -73.43 -20.02 17.77
CA LYS A 16 -74.50 -19.31 18.44
C LYS A 16 -74.25 -18.47 19.70
N GLY A 17 -74.47 -17.21 19.52
CA GLY A 17 -75.34 -16.49 20.44
C GLY A 17 -74.94 -15.11 20.89
N MET A 18 -75.51 -14.13 20.30
CA MET A 18 -76.19 -13.00 20.94
C MET A 18 -75.42 -11.66 21.15
N LYS A 19 -75.79 -10.71 20.29
CA LYS A 19 -76.23 -9.32 20.58
C LYS A 19 -75.24 -8.31 21.20
N TRP A 20 -74.93 -7.29 20.29
CA TRP A 20 -74.95 -5.84 20.53
C TRP A 20 -74.27 -5.26 21.78
N LEU A 21 -73.16 -4.61 21.54
CA LEU A 21 -72.96 -3.22 22.04
C LEU A 21 -72.02 -2.47 21.07
N LYS A 22 -72.55 -1.37 20.56
CA LYS A 22 -71.74 -0.38 19.77
C LYS A 22 -70.83 0.36 20.75
N THR A 23 -69.58 0.26 20.57
CA THR A 23 -68.61 1.27 21.06
C THR A 23 -67.51 1.45 20.06
N SER A 24 -67.44 2.68 19.62
CA SER A 24 -66.42 3.16 18.68
C SER A 24 -65.03 3.01 19.26
N ILE A 25 -64.22 2.14 18.69
CA ILE A 25 -62.78 2.07 18.99
C ILE A 25 -62.09 2.64 17.77
N LEU A 26 -61.60 3.86 17.98
CA LEU A 26 -60.70 4.58 17.10
C LEU A 26 -59.43 3.72 16.92
N ALA A 27 -59.28 3.09 15.77
CA ALA A 27 -58.09 2.34 15.42
C ALA A 27 -56.95 3.33 15.18
N LEU A 28 -56.08 3.52 16.16
CA LEU A 28 -54.75 4.11 15.96
C LEU A 28 -53.92 3.14 15.14
N PHE A 29 -53.84 3.38 13.85
CA PHE A 29 -52.77 2.81 13.02
C PHE A 29 -51.43 3.46 13.42
N LEU A 30 -50.67 2.79 14.30
CA LEU A 30 -49.26 3.05 14.45
C LEU A 30 -48.57 2.52 13.17
N SER A 31 -48.40 3.39 12.22
CA SER A 31 -47.46 3.17 11.09
C SER A 31 -46.03 3.18 11.66
N PHE A 32 -45.49 2.00 11.97
CA PHE A 32 -44.07 1.81 12.12
C PHE A 32 -43.44 2.06 10.76
N VAL A 33 -43.04 3.31 10.51
CA VAL A 33 -42.13 3.63 9.44
C VAL A 33 -40.78 3.02 9.84
N PHE A 34 -40.49 1.85 9.31
CA PHE A 34 -39.11 1.37 9.23
C PHE A 34 -38.37 2.37 8.37
N SER A 35 -37.69 3.35 8.97
CA SER A 35 -36.64 4.08 8.36
C SER A 35 -35.50 3.07 8.07
N ILE A 36 -35.55 2.44 6.91
CA ILE A 36 -34.37 1.85 6.31
C ILE A 36 -33.47 3.05 6.07
N GLY A 37 -32.52 3.25 6.97
CA GLY A 37 -31.43 4.18 6.76
C GLY A 37 -30.69 3.75 5.50
N ASN A 38 -31.06 4.31 4.38
CA ASN A 38 -30.22 4.34 3.21
C ASN A 38 -28.96 5.11 3.62
N ASN A 39 -27.93 4.40 4.05
CA ASN A 39 -26.56 4.88 3.97
C ASN A 39 -26.23 4.99 2.48
N THR A 40 -26.82 5.96 1.82
CA THR A 40 -26.27 6.52 0.59
C THR A 40 -24.95 7.15 1.01
N ALA A 41 -23.85 6.46 0.73
CA ALA A 41 -22.55 7.13 0.71
C ALA A 41 -22.76 8.40 -0.14
N GLU A 42 -22.71 9.56 0.51
CA GLU A 42 -22.81 10.84 -0.18
C GLU A 42 -21.74 10.82 -1.28
N ALA A 43 -22.18 10.84 -2.52
CA ALA A 43 -21.30 10.99 -3.64
C ALA A 43 -20.60 12.36 -3.43
N ILE A 44 -19.29 12.30 -3.15
CA ILE A 44 -18.47 13.49 -2.93
C ILE A 44 -18.65 14.36 -4.16
N THR A 45 -19.35 15.48 -4.00
CA THR A 45 -19.60 16.39 -5.09
C THR A 45 -18.27 17.04 -5.47
N SER A 46 -17.93 17.04 -6.75
CA SER A 46 -16.71 17.61 -7.32
C SER A 46 -16.44 19.07 -6.94
N SER A 47 -17.39 19.76 -6.37
CA SER A 47 -17.28 21.17 -5.94
C SER A 47 -16.37 21.36 -4.71
N GLU A 48 -16.34 20.42 -3.77
CA GLU A 48 -15.49 20.52 -2.56
C GLU A 48 -14.01 20.24 -2.85
N CYS A 49 -13.73 19.54 -3.93
CA CYS A 49 -12.39 19.13 -4.31
C CYS A 49 -11.68 20.09 -5.28
N ASN A 50 -12.31 21.19 -5.69
CA ASN A 50 -11.74 22.12 -6.67
C ASN A 50 -10.70 23.11 -6.10
N GLN A 51 -10.27 22.95 -4.86
CA GLN A 51 -9.23 23.81 -4.30
C GLN A 51 -7.83 23.36 -4.76
N SER A 52 -7.31 24.04 -5.77
CA SER A 52 -5.92 23.90 -6.21
C SER A 52 -4.97 24.26 -5.05
N SER A 53 -3.87 23.55 -4.94
CA SER A 53 -2.77 23.99 -4.09
C SER A 53 -2.28 25.36 -4.62
N VAL A 54 -2.11 26.32 -3.72
CA VAL A 54 -1.58 27.66 -4.08
C VAL A 54 -0.05 27.62 -4.27
N VAL A 55 0.58 26.51 -3.91
CA VAL A 55 2.04 26.34 -3.93
C VAL A 55 2.42 25.23 -4.91
N LYS A 56 3.35 25.56 -5.82
CA LYS A 56 3.95 24.55 -6.70
C LYS A 56 4.72 23.53 -5.88
N LYS A 57 4.48 22.25 -6.15
CA LYS A 57 5.15 21.12 -5.53
C LYS A 57 5.75 20.22 -6.62
N SER A 58 6.68 19.39 -6.22
CA SER A 58 7.32 18.44 -7.13
C SER A 58 6.85 17.02 -6.84
N TYR A 59 6.54 16.29 -7.90
CA TYR A 59 5.99 14.94 -7.85
C TYR A 59 6.74 14.01 -8.80
N ILE A 60 6.83 12.76 -8.43
CA ILE A 60 7.34 11.71 -9.32
C ILE A 60 6.35 11.51 -10.48
N ASN A 61 6.86 11.59 -11.69
CA ASN A 61 6.06 11.48 -12.93
C ASN A 61 6.38 10.23 -13.75
N VAL A 62 6.91 9.22 -13.11
CA VAL A 62 7.18 7.89 -13.69
C VAL A 62 6.65 6.79 -12.75
N PRO A 63 6.35 5.59 -13.24
CA PRO A 63 5.77 4.51 -12.42
C PRO A 63 6.50 4.29 -11.10
N VAL A 64 7.82 4.21 -11.18
CA VAL A 64 8.75 4.10 -10.05
C VAL A 64 10.05 4.80 -10.43
N ALA A 65 10.44 5.81 -9.66
CA ALA A 65 11.75 6.43 -9.75
C ALA A 65 12.71 5.73 -8.81
N THR A 66 13.83 5.22 -9.32
CA THR A 66 14.90 4.67 -8.49
C THR A 66 15.86 5.80 -8.10
N LEU A 67 16.06 5.98 -6.80
CA LEU A 67 16.97 6.97 -6.25
C LEU A 67 18.39 6.40 -6.18
N TRP A 68 19.30 7.08 -6.81
CA TRP A 68 20.72 6.73 -6.85
C TRP A 68 21.50 7.49 -5.78
N LYS A 69 22.56 6.89 -5.28
CA LYS A 69 23.47 7.52 -4.32
C LYS A 69 24.19 8.73 -4.93
N GLU A 70 24.54 8.62 -6.21
CA GLU A 70 25.26 9.65 -6.96
C GLU A 70 24.68 9.80 -8.37
N PRO A 71 24.76 11.00 -8.98
CA PRO A 71 24.38 11.22 -10.36
C PRO A 71 25.39 10.59 -11.33
N GLY A 72 25.08 10.60 -12.63
CA GLY A 72 25.95 10.17 -13.71
C GLY A 72 25.66 8.78 -14.26
N SER A 73 26.53 8.32 -15.16
CA SER A 73 26.35 7.09 -15.92
C SER A 73 26.23 5.85 -15.04
N LYS A 74 25.37 4.95 -15.47
CA LYS A 74 25.12 3.65 -14.87
C LYS A 74 25.41 2.54 -15.89
N ARG A 75 25.05 1.31 -15.56
CA ARG A 75 25.20 0.20 -16.53
C ARG A 75 24.19 0.36 -17.67
N SER A 76 24.48 -0.21 -18.83
CA SER A 76 23.56 -0.19 -19.98
C SER A 76 22.18 -0.76 -19.65
N ILE A 77 22.12 -1.80 -18.79
CA ILE A 77 20.85 -2.38 -18.34
C ILE A 77 20.02 -1.41 -17.48
N ASP A 78 20.65 -0.39 -16.88
CA ASP A 78 19.95 0.57 -16.03
C ASP A 78 19.24 1.67 -16.83
N GLN A 79 19.47 1.76 -18.15
CA GLN A 79 18.78 2.73 -19.02
C GLN A 79 17.26 2.59 -18.95
N SER A 80 16.75 1.38 -18.76
CA SER A 80 15.30 1.13 -18.61
C SER A 80 14.65 1.88 -17.43
N VAL A 81 15.43 2.32 -16.45
CA VAL A 81 14.91 3.09 -15.29
C VAL A 81 15.50 4.49 -15.21
N LEU A 82 16.33 4.87 -16.15
CA LEU A 82 16.91 6.22 -16.26
C LEU A 82 16.24 7.06 -17.33
N SER A 83 15.74 6.45 -18.41
CA SER A 83 15.05 7.12 -19.52
C SER A 83 13.53 7.12 -19.35
N ILE A 84 12.83 7.90 -20.19
CA ILE A 84 11.38 7.91 -20.28
C ILE A 84 10.96 7.25 -21.60
N PRO A 85 10.02 6.32 -21.58
CA PRO A 85 9.30 5.79 -20.41
C PRO A 85 10.17 4.86 -19.53
N VAL A 86 9.94 4.91 -18.22
CA VAL A 86 10.57 3.96 -17.29
C VAL A 86 9.93 2.58 -17.43
N ASP A 87 10.76 1.55 -17.60
CA ASP A 87 10.33 0.14 -17.66
C ASP A 87 10.99 -0.68 -16.54
N MET A 88 10.30 -0.76 -15.40
CA MET A 88 10.72 -1.52 -14.24
C MET A 88 10.79 -3.03 -14.50
N ARG A 89 9.89 -3.57 -15.33
CA ARG A 89 9.88 -5.00 -15.67
C ARG A 89 11.08 -5.39 -16.47
N LYS A 90 11.40 -4.61 -17.52
CA LYS A 90 12.61 -4.80 -18.33
C LYS A 90 13.86 -4.70 -17.47
N TRP A 91 13.93 -3.70 -16.57
CA TRP A 91 15.10 -3.54 -15.69
C TRP A 91 15.30 -4.75 -14.77
N THR A 92 14.26 -5.15 -14.05
CA THR A 92 14.37 -6.26 -13.09
C THR A 92 14.63 -7.61 -13.77
N SER A 93 14.06 -7.85 -14.97
CA SER A 93 14.34 -9.05 -15.78
C SER A 93 15.74 -9.05 -16.39
N SER A 94 16.29 -7.89 -16.75
CA SER A 94 17.66 -7.77 -17.25
C SER A 94 18.72 -8.13 -16.20
N MET A 95 18.37 -8.08 -14.92
CA MET A 95 19.20 -8.56 -13.82
C MET A 95 19.04 -10.07 -13.63
N SER A 96 19.37 -10.85 -14.66
CA SER A 96 19.14 -12.29 -14.77
C SER A 96 20.00 -13.15 -13.83
N ASN A 97 21.09 -12.60 -13.28
CA ASN A 97 21.94 -13.28 -12.32
C ASN A 97 22.14 -12.46 -11.04
N VAL A 98 22.59 -13.13 -10.00
CA VAL A 98 22.76 -12.54 -8.67
C VAL A 98 23.78 -11.40 -8.65
N GLN A 99 24.85 -11.47 -9.44
CA GLN A 99 25.91 -10.45 -9.45
C GLN A 99 25.39 -9.10 -9.97
N LYS A 100 24.52 -9.13 -10.99
CA LYS A 100 23.87 -7.92 -11.48
C LYS A 100 22.97 -7.26 -10.42
N ARG A 101 22.36 -8.05 -9.53
CA ARG A 101 21.54 -7.56 -8.42
C ARG A 101 22.38 -7.06 -7.26
N ILE A 102 23.44 -7.78 -6.88
CA ILE A 102 24.40 -7.39 -5.83
C ILE A 102 25.08 -6.06 -6.19
N TRP A 103 25.34 -5.80 -7.47
CA TRP A 103 25.96 -4.56 -7.94
C TRP A 103 25.21 -3.30 -7.48
N LEU A 104 23.88 -3.36 -7.27
CA LEU A 104 23.08 -2.23 -6.78
C LEU A 104 23.37 -1.87 -5.33
N THR A 105 23.97 -2.79 -4.55
CA THR A 105 24.26 -2.57 -3.13
C THR A 105 25.13 -1.35 -2.93
N GLY A 106 24.62 -0.39 -2.15
CA GLY A 106 25.30 0.88 -1.90
C GLY A 106 25.35 1.86 -3.08
N LYS A 107 24.69 1.56 -4.21
CA LYS A 107 24.60 2.45 -5.38
C LYS A 107 23.21 3.05 -5.54
N THR A 108 22.19 2.39 -5.04
CA THR A 108 20.82 2.93 -4.94
C THR A 108 20.43 3.12 -3.48
N GLU A 109 19.55 4.07 -3.22
CA GLU A 109 19.16 4.53 -1.89
C GLU A 109 17.72 4.12 -1.53
N SER A 110 16.77 4.36 -2.42
CA SER A 110 15.35 4.02 -2.24
C SER A 110 14.62 4.08 -3.59
N GLN A 111 13.29 3.91 -3.54
CA GLN A 111 12.39 4.16 -4.68
C GLN A 111 11.25 5.09 -4.26
N ALA A 112 10.78 5.89 -5.23
CA ALA A 112 9.61 6.73 -5.10
C ALA A 112 8.57 6.34 -6.16
N LEU A 113 7.29 6.34 -5.78
CA LEU A 113 6.18 5.90 -6.62
C LEU A 113 5.55 7.08 -7.38
N TYR A 114 4.85 6.78 -8.46
CA TYR A 114 4.09 7.74 -9.24
C TYR A 114 3.20 8.62 -8.37
N GLY A 115 3.21 9.93 -8.61
CA GLY A 115 2.43 10.89 -7.84
C GLY A 115 2.95 11.21 -6.43
N GLN A 116 4.05 10.58 -6.00
CA GLN A 116 4.60 10.82 -4.67
C GLN A 116 5.26 12.21 -4.60
N GLU A 117 4.89 13.01 -3.59
CA GLU A 117 5.46 14.33 -3.36
C GLU A 117 6.91 14.23 -2.88
N VAL A 118 7.78 15.05 -3.48
CA VAL A 118 9.19 15.09 -3.17
C VAL A 118 9.68 16.53 -2.94
N GLN A 119 10.75 16.68 -2.15
CA GLN A 119 11.44 17.94 -1.99
C GLN A 119 12.69 17.95 -2.86
N ILE A 120 12.80 18.91 -3.77
CA ILE A 120 14.04 19.14 -4.51
C ILE A 120 15.08 19.73 -3.55
N LEU A 121 16.26 19.12 -3.49
CA LEU A 121 17.39 19.55 -2.65
C LEU A 121 18.42 20.32 -3.47
N ARG A 122 18.83 19.77 -4.61
CA ARG A 122 19.80 20.39 -5.53
C ARG A 122 19.80 19.72 -6.91
N THR A 123 20.42 20.37 -7.88
CA THR A 123 20.54 19.85 -9.26
C THR A 123 22.01 19.74 -9.66
N LYS A 124 22.31 18.80 -10.57
CA LYS A 124 23.64 18.64 -11.19
C LYS A 124 23.48 18.08 -12.60
N GLY A 125 23.68 18.90 -13.61
CA GLY A 125 23.44 18.53 -15.02
C GLY A 125 22.00 18.05 -15.20
N GLU A 126 21.78 16.90 -15.81
CA GLU A 126 20.46 16.28 -16.03
C GLU A 126 19.93 15.52 -14.80
N TRP A 127 20.59 15.64 -13.66
CA TRP A 127 20.20 14.98 -12.42
C TRP A 127 19.67 15.96 -11.39
N VAL A 128 18.73 15.48 -10.58
CA VAL A 128 18.23 16.20 -9.41
C VAL A 128 18.33 15.30 -8.18
N GLN A 129 18.79 15.87 -7.09
CA GLN A 129 18.69 15.24 -5.77
C GLN A 129 17.39 15.67 -5.12
N ILE A 130 16.63 14.69 -4.67
CA ILE A 130 15.38 14.92 -3.96
C ILE A 130 15.42 14.27 -2.59
N ALA A 131 14.44 14.64 -1.75
CA ALA A 131 14.06 13.89 -0.56
C ALA A 131 12.61 13.41 -0.71
N ILE A 132 12.37 12.12 -0.44
CA ILE A 132 11.02 11.52 -0.45
C ILE A 132 10.38 11.80 0.91
N LYS A 133 9.40 12.70 0.95
CA LYS A 133 8.83 13.26 2.20
C LYS A 133 8.23 12.21 3.13
N ASP A 134 7.58 11.18 2.60
CA ASP A 134 6.91 10.14 3.39
C ASP A 134 7.80 8.93 3.72
N GLN A 135 9.10 9.00 3.42
CA GLN A 135 10.10 8.03 3.84
C GLN A 135 11.00 8.64 4.93
N ALA A 136 10.61 8.46 6.18
CA ALA A 136 11.34 8.98 7.32
C ALA A 136 12.74 8.35 7.43
N THR A 137 13.75 9.18 7.71
CA THR A 137 15.15 8.79 7.89
C THR A 137 15.92 9.84 8.68
N VAL A 138 17.05 9.45 9.29
CA VAL A 138 17.99 10.39 9.91
C VAL A 138 18.93 11.07 8.90
N LYS A 139 18.96 10.59 7.64
CA LYS A 139 19.88 11.10 6.60
C LYS A 139 19.56 12.53 6.16
N ASN A 140 18.27 12.91 6.19
CA ASN A 140 17.83 14.24 5.76
C ASN A 140 16.49 14.62 6.43
N LYS A 141 16.37 15.86 6.89
CA LYS A 141 15.16 16.37 7.58
C LYS A 141 13.90 16.43 6.72
N TYR A 142 14.05 16.48 5.40
CA TYR A 142 12.94 16.55 4.46
C TYR A 142 12.45 15.15 3.96
N GLY A 143 13.11 14.08 4.38
CA GLY A 143 12.81 12.70 3.95
C GLY A 143 14.01 12.00 3.35
N TYR A 144 13.78 10.85 2.74
CA TYR A 144 14.87 9.98 2.26
C TYR A 144 15.53 10.54 0.99
N PRO A 145 16.84 10.87 1.01
CA PRO A 145 17.50 11.56 -0.10
C PRO A 145 18.02 10.59 -1.16
N GLY A 146 18.11 11.08 -2.40
CA GLY A 146 18.79 10.40 -3.49
C GLY A 146 18.67 11.13 -4.83
N TRP A 147 19.41 10.67 -5.83
CA TRP A 147 19.50 11.29 -7.15
C TRP A 147 18.69 10.53 -8.17
N LEU A 148 18.02 11.25 -9.08
CA LEU A 148 17.32 10.69 -10.23
C LEU A 148 17.40 11.67 -11.42
N PRO A 149 17.09 11.23 -12.66
CA PRO A 149 16.97 12.11 -13.80
C PRO A 149 15.89 13.18 -13.60
N LYS A 150 16.15 14.44 -13.95
CA LYS A 150 15.21 15.55 -13.81
C LYS A 150 13.88 15.29 -14.52
N GLU A 151 13.91 14.66 -15.68
CA GLU A 151 12.74 14.37 -16.50
C GLU A 151 11.73 13.43 -15.83
N GLN A 152 12.13 12.73 -14.75
CA GLN A 152 11.25 11.88 -13.97
C GLN A 152 10.41 12.65 -12.94
N ILE A 153 10.57 13.97 -12.86
CA ILE A 153 9.84 14.84 -11.94
C ILE A 153 8.97 15.82 -12.73
N HIS A 154 7.75 16.00 -12.26
CA HIS A 154 6.91 17.11 -12.64
C HIS A 154 6.80 18.11 -11.48
N THR A 155 6.95 19.41 -11.76
CA THR A 155 6.75 20.48 -10.77
C THR A 155 5.57 21.33 -11.20
N GLY A 156 4.53 21.39 -10.40
CA GLY A 156 3.31 22.10 -10.73
C GLY A 156 2.38 22.27 -9.53
N LEU A 157 1.24 22.87 -9.81
CA LEU A 157 0.11 22.93 -8.88
C LEU A 157 -0.70 21.65 -9.06
N LEU A 158 -0.80 20.81 -8.02
CA LEU A 158 -1.68 19.66 -8.06
C LEU A 158 -3.08 20.10 -7.71
N LYS A 159 -4.03 19.85 -8.60
CA LYS A 159 -5.46 19.94 -8.30
C LYS A 159 -5.81 18.83 -7.33
N TYR A 160 -6.80 19.06 -6.49
CA TYR A 160 -7.38 18.01 -5.63
C TYR A 160 -6.50 17.54 -4.45
N GLU A 161 -5.61 18.37 -3.92
CA GLU A 161 -4.73 17.98 -2.81
C GLU A 161 -5.48 17.57 -1.53
N LYS A 162 -6.65 18.17 -1.28
CA LYS A 162 -7.49 17.88 -0.11
C LYS A 162 -8.60 16.86 -0.38
N CYS A 163 -8.64 16.33 -1.58
CA CYS A 163 -9.67 15.40 -2.03
C CYS A 163 -9.48 13.99 -1.47
N PRO A 164 -10.49 13.15 -1.59
CA PRO A 164 -10.33 11.72 -1.46
C PRO A 164 -9.18 11.22 -2.31
N PHE A 165 -8.59 10.14 -1.89
CA PHE A 165 -7.49 9.55 -2.64
C PHE A 165 -7.65 8.04 -2.77
N ALA A 166 -7.22 7.53 -3.91
CA ALA A 166 -7.12 6.11 -4.18
C ALA A 166 -5.69 5.63 -3.89
N ILE A 167 -5.56 4.52 -3.18
CA ILE A 167 -4.29 3.82 -2.96
C ILE A 167 -4.38 2.45 -3.64
N VAL A 168 -3.41 2.14 -4.48
CA VAL A 168 -3.32 0.84 -5.14
C VAL A 168 -3.06 -0.25 -4.10
N LYS A 169 -4.01 -1.21 -3.99
CA LYS A 169 -3.92 -2.40 -3.13
C LYS A 169 -3.47 -3.65 -3.88
N ALA A 170 -3.67 -3.70 -5.20
CA ALA A 170 -3.14 -4.74 -6.06
C ALA A 170 -1.60 -4.66 -6.14
N ARG A 171 -0.92 -5.75 -6.49
CA ARG A 171 0.54 -5.71 -6.73
C ARG A 171 0.89 -4.62 -7.74
N THR A 172 0.25 -4.67 -8.90
CA THR A 172 0.29 -3.63 -9.93
C THR A 172 -1.10 -3.48 -10.54
N THR A 173 -1.38 -2.31 -11.08
CA THR A 173 -2.57 -2.04 -11.91
C THR A 173 -2.18 -1.07 -13.01
N HIS A 174 -3.12 -0.76 -13.90
CA HIS A 174 -2.90 0.22 -14.97
C HIS A 174 -3.75 1.47 -14.73
N LEU A 175 -3.20 2.60 -15.10
CA LEU A 175 -3.98 3.77 -15.47
C LEU A 175 -4.45 3.59 -16.92
N TYR A 176 -5.61 4.15 -17.24
CA TYR A 176 -6.22 4.05 -18.56
C TYR A 176 -6.56 5.46 -19.06
N ASP A 177 -6.35 5.73 -20.35
CA ASP A 177 -6.77 6.97 -21.01
C ASP A 177 -8.29 7.07 -21.09
N ASP A 178 -8.88 6.01 -21.57
CA ASP A 178 -10.27 5.66 -21.42
C ASP A 178 -10.37 4.32 -20.70
N LYS A 179 -11.56 3.82 -20.45
CA LYS A 179 -11.77 2.56 -19.71
C LYS A 179 -11.27 1.30 -20.45
N GLN A 180 -10.75 1.44 -21.66
CA GLN A 180 -10.29 0.34 -22.50
C GLN A 180 -8.79 0.38 -22.77
N LYS A 181 -8.23 1.57 -23.00
CA LYS A 181 -6.83 1.74 -23.41
C LYS A 181 -5.92 1.90 -22.19
N LYS A 182 -5.07 0.89 -21.96
CA LYS A 182 -4.01 0.96 -20.95
C LYS A 182 -2.99 2.02 -21.31
N ASP A 183 -2.63 2.84 -20.33
CA ASP A 183 -1.59 3.85 -20.44
C ASP A 183 -0.37 3.47 -19.59
N LEU A 184 -0.44 3.64 -18.28
CA LEU A 184 0.70 3.50 -17.37
C LEU A 184 0.47 2.38 -16.35
N GLU A 185 1.40 1.44 -16.23
CA GLU A 185 1.38 0.48 -15.12
C GLU A 185 1.91 1.15 -13.86
N ILE A 186 1.14 1.08 -12.77
CA ILE A 186 1.48 1.64 -11.46
C ILE A 186 1.54 0.56 -10.39
N SER A 187 2.36 0.80 -9.37
CA SER A 187 2.68 -0.16 -8.32
C SER A 187 1.75 -0.05 -7.11
N PHE A 188 1.69 -1.12 -6.32
CA PHE A 188 1.21 -1.12 -4.94
C PHE A 188 1.63 0.15 -4.19
N ASN A 189 0.72 0.70 -3.38
CA ASN A 189 0.89 1.96 -2.65
C ASN A 189 0.97 3.24 -3.48
N THR A 190 0.83 3.19 -4.81
CA THR A 190 0.62 4.42 -5.58
C THR A 190 -0.65 5.10 -5.09
N LYS A 191 -0.52 6.39 -4.75
CA LYS A 191 -1.59 7.22 -4.20
C LYS A 191 -1.90 8.36 -5.16
N LEU A 192 -3.16 8.46 -5.60
CA LEU A 192 -3.62 9.51 -6.51
C LEU A 192 -4.93 10.13 -6.00
N PRO A 193 -5.13 11.46 -6.18
CA PRO A 193 -6.39 12.12 -5.86
C PRO A 193 -7.54 11.56 -6.71
N VAL A 194 -8.69 11.33 -6.07
CA VAL A 194 -9.92 10.89 -6.73
C VAL A 194 -10.71 12.10 -7.21
N ILE A 195 -11.18 12.04 -8.45
CA ILE A 195 -12.05 13.04 -9.07
C ILE A 195 -13.51 12.58 -8.99
N SER A 196 -13.75 11.32 -9.37
CA SER A 196 -15.08 10.72 -9.32
C SER A 196 -15.01 9.21 -9.24
N GLU A 197 -16.10 8.60 -8.81
CA GLU A 197 -16.27 7.15 -8.76
C GLU A 197 -17.42 6.71 -9.65
N GLU A 198 -17.22 5.61 -10.34
CA GLU A 198 -18.25 4.88 -11.07
C GLU A 198 -18.34 3.44 -10.54
N GLN A 199 -19.27 2.63 -11.08
CA GLN A 199 -19.48 1.28 -10.59
C GLN A 199 -18.19 0.44 -10.51
N ASN A 200 -17.40 0.40 -11.59
CA ASN A 200 -16.20 -0.42 -11.70
C ASN A 200 -14.90 0.38 -11.85
N TRP A 201 -14.98 1.71 -11.89
CA TRP A 201 -13.89 2.58 -12.22
C TRP A 201 -13.80 3.77 -11.27
N VAL A 202 -12.58 4.27 -11.11
CA VAL A 202 -12.27 5.48 -10.36
C VAL A 202 -11.52 6.43 -11.29
N GLN A 203 -12.00 7.65 -11.43
CA GLN A 203 -11.23 8.73 -12.05
C GLN A 203 -10.25 9.30 -11.06
N VAL A 204 -9.00 9.42 -11.49
CA VAL A 204 -7.91 9.95 -10.67
C VAL A 204 -7.18 11.08 -11.40
N ASN A 205 -6.63 12.01 -10.62
CA ASN A 205 -5.77 13.08 -11.13
C ASN A 205 -4.31 12.65 -11.09
N THR A 206 -3.58 12.91 -12.17
CA THR A 206 -2.15 12.60 -12.27
C THR A 206 -1.28 13.78 -11.82
N PRO A 207 0.04 13.59 -11.61
CA PRO A 207 0.98 14.69 -11.33
C PRO A 207 0.94 15.83 -12.34
N THR A 208 0.62 15.53 -13.59
CA THR A 208 0.50 16.51 -14.69
C THR A 208 -0.91 17.07 -14.86
N ASN A 209 -1.80 16.83 -13.88
CA ASN A 209 -3.21 17.20 -13.93
C ASN A 209 -4.02 16.58 -15.08
N GLN A 210 -3.57 15.46 -15.62
CA GLN A 210 -4.36 14.66 -16.54
C GLN A 210 -5.33 13.78 -15.77
N VAL A 211 -6.51 13.56 -16.35
CA VAL A 211 -7.51 12.64 -15.81
C VAL A 211 -7.26 11.26 -16.39
N LYS A 212 -7.17 10.25 -15.51
CA LYS A 212 -7.01 8.84 -15.87
C LYS A 212 -8.01 7.99 -15.11
N TRP A 213 -8.21 6.78 -15.60
CA TRP A 213 -9.05 5.79 -14.95
C TRP A 213 -8.23 4.68 -14.32
N VAL A 214 -8.69 4.15 -13.18
CA VAL A 214 -8.16 2.94 -12.56
C VAL A 214 -9.32 2.03 -12.17
N LYS A 215 -9.12 0.71 -12.20
CA LYS A 215 -10.14 -0.24 -11.77
C LYS A 215 -10.41 -0.11 -10.26
N LYS A 216 -11.68 0.00 -9.89
CA LYS A 216 -12.10 0.12 -8.48
C LYS A 216 -11.69 -1.09 -7.64
N THR A 217 -11.65 -2.27 -8.23
CA THR A 217 -11.18 -3.51 -7.59
C THR A 217 -9.72 -3.46 -7.12
N ASP A 218 -8.89 -2.64 -7.78
CA ASP A 218 -7.44 -2.62 -7.58
C ASP A 218 -6.98 -1.54 -6.59
N VAL A 219 -7.93 -0.72 -6.09
CA VAL A 219 -7.63 0.39 -5.17
C VAL A 219 -8.49 0.34 -3.92
N ASN A 220 -8.03 0.99 -2.86
CA ASN A 220 -8.84 1.44 -1.74
C ASN A 220 -8.99 2.96 -1.83
N ILE A 221 -10.18 3.48 -1.55
CA ILE A 221 -10.48 4.91 -1.57
C ILE A 221 -10.69 5.40 -0.14
N TYR A 222 -10.11 6.55 0.17
CA TYR A 222 -10.18 7.18 1.49
C TYR A 222 -10.53 8.66 1.34
N THR A 223 -11.44 9.17 2.17
CA THR A 223 -11.81 10.58 2.20
C THR A 223 -10.83 11.40 3.01
N SER A 224 -10.18 10.79 4.01
CA SER A 224 -9.13 11.42 4.80
C SER A 224 -8.07 10.41 5.26
N LYS A 225 -6.93 10.91 5.78
CA LYS A 225 -5.91 10.04 6.39
C LYS A 225 -6.42 9.35 7.67
N ALA A 226 -7.39 9.96 8.37
CA ALA A 226 -7.96 9.41 9.59
C ALA A 226 -8.81 8.14 9.32
N GLU A 227 -9.24 7.93 8.09
CA GLU A 227 -10.05 6.78 7.68
C GLU A 227 -9.25 5.50 7.39
N PHE A 228 -7.92 5.56 7.52
CA PHE A 228 -7.15 4.32 7.42
C PHE A 228 -7.61 3.34 8.50
N PRO A 229 -8.05 2.14 8.10
CA PRO A 229 -8.43 1.12 9.08
C PRO A 229 -7.21 0.77 9.92
N LYS A 230 -7.39 0.72 11.22
CA LYS A 230 -6.35 0.21 12.10
C LYS A 230 -6.15 -1.29 11.80
N PRO A 231 -5.00 -1.70 11.24
CA PRO A 231 -4.82 -3.08 10.85
C PRO A 231 -4.65 -3.98 12.08
N THR A 232 -5.11 -5.21 11.94
CA THR A 232 -4.67 -6.31 12.81
C THR A 232 -3.33 -6.86 12.29
N GLY A 233 -2.63 -7.63 13.13
CA GLY A 233 -1.44 -8.34 12.67
C GLY A 233 -1.72 -9.31 11.51
N THR A 234 -2.91 -9.89 11.48
CA THR A 234 -3.37 -10.78 10.39
C THR A 234 -3.51 -10.02 9.08
N ASP A 235 -4.04 -8.79 9.09
CA ASP A 235 -4.17 -7.97 7.89
C ASP A 235 -2.81 -7.64 7.28
N LEU A 236 -1.84 -7.27 8.14
CA LEU A 236 -0.46 -7.03 7.71
C LEU A 236 0.15 -8.28 7.07
N VAL A 237 -0.04 -9.44 7.69
CA VAL A 237 0.45 -10.73 7.19
C VAL A 237 -0.22 -11.11 5.87
N MET A 238 -1.53 -10.91 5.71
CA MET A 238 -2.23 -11.19 4.46
C MET A 238 -1.70 -10.30 3.33
N THR A 239 -1.50 -9.01 3.59
CA THR A 239 -0.90 -8.09 2.62
C THR A 239 0.52 -8.48 2.27
N ALA A 240 1.34 -8.88 3.24
CA ALA A 240 2.70 -9.35 3.02
C ALA A 240 2.76 -10.60 2.12
N LYS A 241 1.86 -11.57 2.36
CA LYS A 241 1.76 -12.81 1.58
C LYS A 241 1.43 -12.59 0.10
N GLN A 242 0.80 -11.47 -0.27
CA GLN A 242 0.58 -11.14 -1.68
C GLN A 242 1.89 -11.10 -2.49
N PHE A 243 3.02 -10.83 -1.85
CA PHE A 243 4.31 -10.65 -2.51
C PHE A 243 5.22 -11.89 -2.46
N LEU A 244 4.73 -13.03 -1.98
CA LEU A 244 5.49 -14.28 -2.04
C LEU A 244 5.99 -14.56 -3.47
N GLY A 245 7.28 -14.95 -3.57
CA GLY A 245 7.94 -15.19 -4.85
C GLY A 245 8.43 -13.93 -5.57
N LEU A 246 8.19 -12.72 -5.04
CA LEU A 246 8.74 -11.50 -5.63
C LEU A 246 10.22 -11.40 -5.34
N SER A 247 11.02 -11.20 -6.40
CA SER A 247 12.48 -11.11 -6.27
C SER A 247 12.92 -9.94 -5.41
N TYR A 248 13.94 -10.18 -4.59
CA TYR A 248 14.63 -9.12 -3.85
C TYR A 248 15.20 -8.07 -4.80
N LEU A 249 15.04 -6.82 -4.43
CA LEU A 249 15.66 -5.68 -5.11
C LEU A 249 16.25 -4.74 -4.05
N TRP A 250 17.57 -4.54 -4.10
CA TRP A 250 18.23 -3.59 -3.20
C TRP A 250 17.60 -2.20 -3.33
N SER A 251 17.31 -1.53 -2.23
CA SER A 251 16.60 -0.25 -2.14
C SER A 251 15.13 -0.25 -2.62
N GLY A 252 14.56 -1.42 -2.93
CA GLY A 252 13.22 -1.55 -3.47
C GLY A 252 12.11 -1.24 -2.45
N THR A 253 11.10 -0.49 -2.90
CA THR A 253 9.86 -0.21 -2.15
C THR A 253 8.61 -0.37 -3.01
N SER A 254 8.73 -1.08 -4.13
CA SER A 254 7.67 -1.26 -5.12
C SER A 254 7.39 -2.73 -5.41
N ALA A 255 6.26 -3.03 -6.03
CA ALA A 255 5.89 -4.38 -6.46
C ALA A 255 6.76 -4.96 -7.59
N TYR A 256 7.81 -4.26 -8.00
CA TYR A 256 8.83 -4.77 -8.91
C TYR A 256 10.03 -5.40 -8.15
N GLY A 257 10.07 -5.25 -6.84
CA GLY A 257 11.04 -5.83 -5.91
C GLY A 257 11.16 -5.00 -4.64
N PHE A 258 11.33 -5.67 -3.52
CA PHE A 258 11.58 -5.06 -2.22
C PHE A 258 12.97 -5.44 -1.71
N ASP A 259 13.61 -4.56 -0.93
CA ASP A 259 14.58 -5.02 0.06
C ASP A 259 13.86 -5.36 1.39
N CYS A 260 14.59 -5.79 2.39
CA CYS A 260 14.01 -6.26 3.65
C CYS A 260 13.16 -5.19 4.36
N SER A 261 13.71 -4.00 4.54
CA SER A 261 13.04 -2.89 5.22
C SER A 261 12.04 -2.16 4.32
N GLY A 262 12.27 -2.12 3.01
CA GLY A 262 11.31 -1.62 2.03
C GLY A 262 10.05 -2.49 1.97
N PHE A 263 10.18 -3.80 2.17
CA PHE A 263 9.07 -4.71 2.29
C PHE A 263 8.19 -4.38 3.50
N THR A 264 8.77 -4.36 4.71
CA THR A 264 8.01 -4.01 5.92
C THR A 264 7.46 -2.60 5.88
N PHE A 265 8.27 -1.61 5.44
CA PHE A 265 7.84 -0.24 5.21
C PHE A 265 6.61 -0.16 4.32
N SER A 266 6.63 -0.85 3.16
CA SER A 266 5.53 -0.78 2.18
C SER A 266 4.25 -1.45 2.69
N ILE A 267 4.35 -2.57 3.42
CA ILE A 267 3.20 -3.24 4.02
C ILE A 267 2.51 -2.32 5.04
N TYR A 268 3.26 -1.75 5.98
CA TYR A 268 2.70 -0.85 6.99
C TYR A 268 2.15 0.44 6.38
N LYS A 269 2.85 1.00 5.36
CA LYS A 269 2.40 2.20 4.63
C LYS A 269 1.03 2.03 3.99
N SER A 270 0.68 0.84 3.50
CA SER A 270 -0.63 0.58 2.88
C SER A 270 -1.81 0.73 3.86
N TYR A 271 -1.52 0.75 5.16
CA TYR A 271 -2.47 1.04 6.24
C TYR A 271 -2.25 2.42 6.89
N GLY A 272 -1.58 3.33 6.19
CA GLY A 272 -1.32 4.69 6.69
C GLY A 272 -0.28 4.77 7.82
N MET A 273 0.40 3.68 8.14
CA MET A 273 1.40 3.63 9.20
C MET A 273 2.79 4.00 8.66
N HIS A 274 3.46 4.96 9.30
CA HIS A 274 4.74 5.48 8.83
C HIS A 274 5.91 4.86 9.60
N LEU A 275 6.48 3.78 9.06
CA LEU A 275 7.75 3.26 9.52
C LEU A 275 8.91 4.06 8.92
N PRO A 276 10.08 4.12 9.58
CA PRO A 276 11.31 4.55 8.93
C PRO A 276 11.66 3.64 7.75
N ARG A 277 12.40 4.18 6.77
CA ARG A 277 12.79 3.44 5.57
C ARG A 277 13.80 2.31 5.85
N ASP A 278 14.77 2.55 6.72
CA ASP A 278 15.88 1.62 6.97
C ASP A 278 15.63 0.70 8.18
N ALA A 279 16.04 -0.56 8.09
CA ALA A 279 15.85 -1.57 9.15
C ALA A 279 16.40 -1.13 10.50
N SER A 280 17.58 -0.51 10.52
CA SER A 280 18.20 -0.02 11.76
C SER A 280 17.42 1.12 12.43
N GLU A 281 16.70 1.91 11.65
CA GLU A 281 15.82 2.95 12.16
C GLU A 281 14.45 2.38 12.57
N GLN A 282 13.93 1.40 11.86
CA GLN A 282 12.76 0.63 12.29
C GLN A 282 13.01 -0.04 13.65
N TYR A 283 14.21 -0.62 13.86
CA TYR A 283 14.54 -1.24 15.14
C TYR A 283 14.52 -0.26 16.33
N LYS A 284 14.86 1.00 16.11
CA LYS A 284 14.87 2.04 17.15
C LYS A 284 13.48 2.56 17.52
N ARG A 285 12.47 2.23 16.74
CA ARG A 285 11.08 2.65 16.95
C ARG A 285 10.19 1.45 17.26
N GLY A 286 8.91 1.70 17.56
CA GLY A 286 7.98 0.65 17.97
C GLY A 286 8.24 0.17 19.40
N LYS A 287 7.31 -0.59 19.95
CA LYS A 287 7.39 -1.14 21.32
C LYS A 287 8.23 -2.40 21.31
N PRO A 288 9.23 -2.57 22.19
CA PRO A 288 9.95 -3.83 22.34
C PRO A 288 9.00 -4.99 22.66
N VAL A 289 9.24 -6.16 22.07
CA VAL A 289 8.47 -7.38 22.29
C VAL A 289 9.42 -8.53 22.66
N LEU A 290 9.09 -9.26 23.71
CA LEU A 290 9.83 -10.47 24.07
C LEU A 290 9.55 -11.58 23.04
N LYS A 291 10.55 -12.44 22.76
CA LYS A 291 10.40 -13.54 21.80
C LYS A 291 9.23 -14.49 22.14
N THR A 292 8.92 -14.64 23.44
CA THR A 292 7.80 -15.44 23.95
C THR A 292 6.42 -14.81 23.69
N ASN A 293 6.37 -13.50 23.42
CA ASN A 293 5.13 -12.72 23.30
C ASN A 293 4.89 -12.24 21.85
N LEU A 294 5.56 -12.86 20.88
CA LEU A 294 5.43 -12.52 19.46
C LEU A 294 4.01 -12.75 18.96
N GLN A 295 3.50 -11.81 18.21
CA GLN A 295 2.20 -11.86 17.54
C GLN A 295 2.36 -11.56 16.04
N PRO A 296 1.49 -12.11 15.17
CA PRO A 296 1.50 -11.77 13.74
C PRO A 296 1.57 -10.26 13.53
N GLY A 297 2.40 -9.82 12.59
CA GLY A 297 2.67 -8.41 12.33
C GLY A 297 3.88 -7.85 13.09
N ASP A 298 4.36 -8.44 14.18
CA ASP A 298 5.59 -7.98 14.84
C ASP A 298 6.80 -8.05 13.90
N LEU A 299 7.67 -7.05 13.98
CA LEU A 299 8.90 -7.01 13.20
C LEU A 299 10.05 -7.62 13.99
N LEU A 300 10.75 -8.56 13.35
CA LEU A 300 11.91 -9.25 13.86
C LEU A 300 13.17 -8.63 13.25
N PHE A 301 14.15 -8.31 14.06
CA PHE A 301 15.38 -7.64 13.63
C PHE A 301 16.59 -8.54 13.85
N PHE A 302 17.52 -8.46 12.91
CA PHE A 302 18.74 -9.26 12.90
C PHE A 302 19.96 -8.35 12.76
N ALA A 303 20.98 -8.63 13.58
CA ALA A 303 22.17 -7.82 13.68
C ALA A 303 23.44 -8.66 13.61
N THR A 304 24.53 -8.05 13.15
CA THR A 304 25.87 -8.64 13.18
C THR A 304 26.28 -8.98 14.61
N ASN A 305 27.40 -9.66 14.78
CA ASN A 305 27.96 -10.00 16.09
C ASN A 305 26.95 -10.69 17.01
N HIS A 306 26.32 -11.78 16.51
CA HIS A 306 25.34 -12.59 17.29
C HIS A 306 24.18 -11.75 17.86
N GLY A 307 23.60 -10.87 17.02
CA GLY A 307 22.48 -10.02 17.39
C GLY A 307 22.84 -8.74 18.20
N LYS A 308 24.11 -8.54 18.53
CA LYS A 308 24.58 -7.42 19.38
C LYS A 308 25.18 -6.26 18.58
N GLY A 309 25.39 -6.42 17.29
CA GLY A 309 26.04 -5.45 16.43
C GLY A 309 25.05 -4.57 15.66
N LYS A 310 25.43 -4.19 14.44
CA LYS A 310 24.60 -3.35 13.57
C LYS A 310 23.43 -4.15 13.01
N VAL A 311 22.20 -3.63 13.19
CA VAL A 311 21.00 -4.20 12.54
C VAL A 311 21.12 -4.03 11.02
N HIS A 312 21.00 -5.13 10.30
CA HIS A 312 21.13 -5.18 8.84
C HIS A 312 19.94 -5.81 8.14
N HIS A 313 19.05 -6.50 8.87
CA HIS A 313 17.91 -7.18 8.29
C HIS A 313 16.66 -7.08 9.18
N VAL A 314 15.49 -7.17 8.54
CA VAL A 314 14.18 -7.19 9.21
C VAL A 314 13.25 -8.17 8.49
N ALA A 315 12.41 -8.84 9.28
CA ALA A 315 11.33 -9.71 8.82
C ALA A 315 10.03 -9.40 9.58
N MET A 316 8.91 -9.92 9.11
CA MET A 316 7.63 -9.86 9.80
C MET A 316 7.27 -11.24 10.35
N TYR A 317 6.96 -11.32 11.64
CA TYR A 317 6.43 -12.54 12.25
C TYR A 317 5.01 -12.82 11.77
N ILE A 318 4.72 -14.05 11.41
CA ILE A 318 3.42 -14.45 10.84
C ILE A 318 2.67 -15.49 11.69
N GLY A 319 3.19 -15.78 12.90
CA GLY A 319 2.64 -16.82 13.76
C GLY A 319 3.36 -18.17 13.60
N ASN A 320 3.10 -19.09 14.53
CA ASN A 320 3.58 -20.49 14.50
C ASN A 320 5.10 -20.64 14.26
N GLY A 321 5.92 -19.78 14.88
CA GLY A 321 7.37 -19.81 14.74
C GLY A 321 7.89 -19.50 13.34
N LYS A 322 7.09 -18.81 12.49
CA LYS A 322 7.46 -18.47 11.12
C LYS A 322 7.53 -16.96 10.91
N MET A 323 8.34 -16.54 9.94
CA MET A 323 8.44 -15.18 9.47
C MET A 323 8.36 -15.11 7.96
N ILE A 324 7.89 -13.96 7.44
CA ILE A 324 7.94 -13.59 6.03
C ILE A 324 8.90 -12.43 5.85
N HIS A 325 9.74 -12.49 4.82
CA HIS A 325 10.74 -11.46 4.56
C HIS A 325 11.17 -11.41 3.08
N SER A 326 11.79 -10.31 2.70
CA SER A 326 12.57 -10.18 1.46
C SER A 326 14.05 -10.32 1.84
N PRO A 327 14.72 -11.46 1.59
CA PRO A 327 15.98 -11.79 2.25
C PRO A 327 17.21 -11.05 1.73
N GLU A 328 17.63 -11.33 0.49
CA GLU A 328 18.84 -10.78 -0.12
C GLU A 328 18.83 -10.92 -1.64
N ALA A 329 19.79 -10.29 -2.31
CA ALA A 329 19.96 -10.39 -3.76
C ALA A 329 20.08 -11.86 -4.23
N GLY A 330 19.30 -12.23 -5.22
CA GLY A 330 19.22 -13.60 -5.75
C GLY A 330 18.12 -14.45 -5.14
N LYS A 331 17.51 -14.01 -4.05
CA LYS A 331 16.37 -14.68 -3.41
C LYS A 331 15.05 -13.92 -3.67
N GLN A 332 13.96 -14.48 -3.18
CA GLN A 332 12.62 -13.96 -3.31
C GLN A 332 11.96 -13.79 -1.94
N VAL A 333 10.88 -13.04 -1.86
CA VAL A 333 10.05 -13.00 -0.66
C VAL A 333 9.61 -14.41 -0.32
N GLU A 334 9.93 -14.86 0.89
CA GLU A 334 9.72 -16.23 1.35
C GLU A 334 9.22 -16.30 2.79
N ILE A 335 8.68 -17.46 3.16
CA ILE A 335 8.29 -17.79 4.53
C ILE A 335 9.23 -18.88 5.04
N ILE A 336 9.92 -18.61 6.16
CA ILE A 336 10.82 -19.53 6.80
C ILE A 336 10.60 -19.59 8.32
N SER A 337 11.24 -20.55 9.00
CA SER A 337 11.27 -20.61 10.47
C SER A 337 12.10 -19.46 11.04
N ILE A 338 11.64 -18.85 12.14
CA ILE A 338 12.44 -17.91 12.94
C ILE A 338 13.67 -18.57 13.57
N ASP A 339 13.66 -19.88 13.69
CA ASP A 339 14.76 -20.68 14.24
C ASP A 339 15.73 -21.20 13.16
N THR A 340 15.60 -20.74 11.91
CA THR A 340 16.63 -20.96 10.88
C THR A 340 18.01 -20.55 11.43
N PRO A 341 19.05 -21.39 11.37
CA PRO A 341 20.28 -21.21 12.15
C PRO A 341 20.94 -19.85 12.03
N SER A 342 21.03 -19.29 10.80
CA SER A 342 21.61 -17.96 10.56
C SER A 342 20.81 -16.86 11.27
N TYR A 343 19.48 -16.84 11.10
CA TYR A 343 18.62 -15.83 11.71
C TYR A 343 18.49 -16.01 13.23
N LYS A 344 18.43 -17.24 13.72
CA LYS A 344 18.42 -17.50 15.16
C LYS A 344 19.67 -16.93 15.84
N LYS A 345 20.84 -17.10 15.21
CA LYS A 345 22.14 -16.61 15.73
C LYS A 345 22.20 -15.06 15.75
N GLU A 346 21.56 -14.39 14.79
CA GLU A 346 21.63 -12.94 14.59
C GLU A 346 20.42 -12.20 15.16
N PHE A 347 19.49 -12.89 15.82
CA PHE A 347 18.28 -12.26 16.36
C PHE A 347 18.64 -11.17 17.39
N ALA A 348 18.29 -9.93 17.10
CA ALA A 348 18.57 -8.75 17.92
C ALA A 348 17.37 -8.30 18.76
N GLY A 349 16.17 -8.77 18.43
CA GLY A 349 14.94 -8.40 19.13
C GLY A 349 13.75 -8.18 18.18
N ALA A 350 12.60 -7.87 18.77
CA ALA A 350 11.37 -7.60 18.02
C ALA A 350 10.75 -6.27 18.41
N ARG A 351 9.92 -5.72 17.50
CA ARG A 351 9.17 -4.49 17.71
C ARG A 351 7.72 -4.65 17.23
N ARG A 352 6.79 -4.09 18.01
CA ARG A 352 5.37 -3.97 17.65
C ARG A 352 5.03 -2.53 17.33
N TYR A 353 4.25 -2.35 16.25
CA TYR A 353 3.83 -1.04 15.75
C TYR A 353 2.30 -0.86 15.76
N ILE A 354 1.53 -1.94 15.97
CA ILE A 354 0.07 -1.96 16.04
C ILE A 354 -0.43 -2.13 17.47
#